data_823a40f13fdf7df95d283b35ab84e98b
#
_entry.id   823a40f13fdf7df95d283b35ab84e98b
#
_cell.length_a   1.000
_cell.length_b   1.000
_cell.length_c   1.000
_cell.angle_alpha   90.00
_cell.angle_beta   90.00
_cell.angle_gamma   90.00
#
_symmetry.space_group_name_H-M   'P 1'
#
loop_
_entity.id
_entity.type
_entity.pdbx_description
1 polymer ?
#
loop_
_entity_poly.entity_id
_entity_poly.type
_entity_poly.pdbx_seq_one_letter_code
_entity_poly.pdbx_strand_id
1 'polypeptide(L)'
;MSNSQQAAHDARALFLTRCGGVLSTHSVDVEGYPFGSITPYCVDNQGRPVILISTIAQHTANIKANPKVSLIAFDPLADDSQATARVTYVGDAKLIKDEAIAQRYYRFFPSAQGFGKTHDFNFYVIECVRLRFIGGFGEIYWLEQSDFIKQNPFSFEEEVGMIEHMNADHQAAINHYCDLYSLAYDDKYLPQLVGIDAEGFHLRVGDRLERITFDEQISTTTKARQALVALAKKSL
;
A
#
# COMPACT_ATOMS: atom_id res chain seq x y z
N MET A 1 12.20 4.31 -21.71
CA MET A 1 10.74 4.10 -21.42
C MET A 1 9.95 5.16 -22.17
N SER A 2 8.73 4.84 -22.63
CA SER A 2 7.80 5.86 -23.12
C SER A 2 7.29 6.73 -21.96
N ASN A 3 6.77 7.94 -22.23
CA ASN A 3 6.19 8.79 -21.18
C ASN A 3 5.07 8.09 -20.40
N SER A 4 4.29 7.24 -21.06
CA SER A 4 3.23 6.45 -20.41
C SER A 4 3.79 5.37 -19.48
N GLN A 5 4.88 4.71 -19.87
CA GLN A 5 5.54 3.71 -19.01
C GLN A 5 6.18 4.36 -17.77
N GLN A 6 6.78 5.54 -17.93
CA GLN A 6 7.29 6.29 -16.79
C GLN A 6 6.15 6.73 -15.88
N ALA A 7 5.07 7.26 -16.42
CA ALA A 7 3.88 7.64 -15.65
C ALA A 7 3.27 6.45 -14.86
N ALA A 8 3.24 5.25 -15.46
CA ALA A 8 2.78 4.04 -14.77
C ALA A 8 3.71 3.63 -13.62
N HIS A 9 5.02 3.74 -13.83
CA HIS A 9 6.03 3.49 -12.79
C HIS A 9 5.86 4.47 -11.62
N ASP A 10 5.76 5.78 -11.90
CA ASP A 10 5.63 6.82 -10.88
C ASP A 10 4.30 6.74 -10.12
N ALA A 11 3.21 6.44 -10.84
CA ALA A 11 1.91 6.18 -10.24
C ALA A 11 1.96 5.01 -9.27
N ARG A 12 2.63 3.91 -9.66
CA ARG A 12 2.77 2.72 -8.82
C ARG A 12 3.66 3.00 -7.60
N ALA A 13 4.78 3.68 -7.79
CA ALA A 13 5.66 4.07 -6.69
C ALA A 13 4.91 4.91 -5.64
N LEU A 14 4.15 5.91 -6.10
CA LEU A 14 3.29 6.72 -5.24
C LEU A 14 2.25 5.86 -4.50
N PHE A 15 1.54 4.99 -5.21
CA PHE A 15 0.48 4.16 -4.64
C PHE A 15 1.00 3.18 -3.59
N LEU A 16 2.18 2.61 -3.80
CA LEU A 16 2.83 1.71 -2.85
C LEU A 16 3.39 2.47 -1.63
N THR A 17 3.79 3.71 -1.79
CA THR A 17 4.31 4.55 -0.71
C THR A 17 3.19 5.05 0.21
N ARG A 18 1.99 5.32 -0.35
CA ARG A 18 0.85 5.79 0.41
C ARG A 18 0.02 4.61 0.91
N CYS A 19 -0.15 4.51 2.21
CA CYS A 19 -0.95 3.44 2.84
C CYS A 19 -2.29 3.95 3.37
N GLY A 20 -2.77 5.06 2.82
CA GLY A 20 -4.06 5.68 3.11
C GLY A 20 -4.55 6.52 1.94
N GLY A 21 -5.86 6.66 1.83
CA GLY A 21 -6.47 7.40 0.73
C GLY A 21 -7.92 7.74 0.98
N VAL A 22 -8.54 8.41 0.01
CA VAL A 22 -9.99 8.69 0.02
C VAL A 22 -10.68 7.69 -0.87
N LEU A 23 -11.51 6.85 -0.25
CA LEU A 23 -12.41 5.92 -0.91
C LEU A 23 -13.71 6.65 -1.27
N SER A 24 -14.06 6.69 -2.54
CA SER A 24 -15.34 7.23 -3.03
C SER A 24 -16.28 6.09 -3.43
N THR A 25 -17.53 6.17 -2.97
CA THR A 25 -18.58 5.18 -3.19
C THR A 25 -19.86 5.87 -3.67
N HIS A 26 -20.81 5.14 -4.23
CA HIS A 26 -22.12 5.66 -4.58
C HIS A 26 -23.03 5.65 -3.34
N SER A 27 -23.51 6.82 -2.92
CA SER A 27 -24.36 6.94 -1.72
C SER A 27 -25.70 6.25 -1.90
N VAL A 28 -26.09 5.43 -0.91
CA VAL A 28 -27.46 4.86 -0.83
C VAL A 28 -28.41 5.78 -0.08
N ASP A 29 -27.89 6.68 0.77
CA ASP A 29 -28.74 7.60 1.56
C ASP A 29 -29.05 8.90 0.81
N VAL A 30 -28.14 9.30 -0.09
CA VAL A 30 -28.33 10.47 -0.95
C VAL A 30 -28.14 10.02 -2.39
N GLU A 31 -29.22 9.58 -3.01
CA GLU A 31 -29.22 8.96 -4.33
C GLU A 31 -28.56 9.87 -5.40
N GLY A 32 -27.68 9.28 -6.21
CA GLY A 32 -26.94 9.97 -7.29
C GLY A 32 -25.72 10.76 -6.83
N TYR A 33 -25.46 10.86 -5.53
CA TYR A 33 -24.29 11.57 -5.01
C TYR A 33 -23.15 10.63 -4.67
N PRO A 34 -21.87 11.04 -4.90
CA PRO A 34 -20.71 10.32 -4.40
C PRO A 34 -20.55 10.55 -2.89
N PHE A 35 -19.99 9.54 -2.21
CA PHE A 35 -19.68 9.61 -0.78
C PHE A 35 -18.21 9.28 -0.57
N GLY A 36 -17.43 10.18 0.07
CA GLY A 36 -16.02 10.03 0.35
C GLY A 36 -15.75 9.59 1.78
N SER A 37 -14.77 8.70 1.96
CA SER A 37 -14.29 8.22 3.27
C SER A 37 -12.78 8.10 3.27
N ILE A 38 -12.11 8.47 4.38
CA ILE A 38 -10.70 8.16 4.55
C ILE A 38 -10.57 6.69 4.92
N THR A 39 -9.66 5.97 4.23
CA THR A 39 -9.46 4.55 4.43
C THR A 39 -7.98 4.20 4.34
N PRO A 40 -7.41 3.52 5.37
CA PRO A 40 -6.12 2.86 5.24
C PRO A 40 -6.21 1.71 4.23
N TYR A 41 -5.12 1.47 3.51
CA TYR A 41 -5.01 0.31 2.62
C TYR A 41 -3.58 -0.22 2.60
N CYS A 42 -3.43 -1.50 2.31
CA CYS A 42 -2.19 -2.09 1.84
C CYS A 42 -2.45 -2.79 0.49
N VAL A 43 -1.38 -3.19 -0.19
CA VAL A 43 -1.49 -3.88 -1.48
C VAL A 43 -1.25 -5.38 -1.25
N ASP A 44 -2.10 -6.24 -1.79
CA ASP A 44 -1.94 -7.69 -1.70
C ASP A 44 -0.89 -8.24 -2.68
N ASN A 45 -0.65 -9.56 -2.64
CA ASN A 45 0.31 -10.21 -3.52
C ASN A 45 -0.07 -10.17 -5.01
N GLN A 46 -1.33 -9.87 -5.33
CA GLN A 46 -1.79 -9.68 -6.70
C GLN A 46 -1.72 -8.21 -7.17
N GLY A 47 -1.24 -7.30 -6.31
CA GLY A 47 -1.10 -5.88 -6.63
C GLY A 47 -2.38 -5.06 -6.43
N ARG A 48 -3.39 -5.60 -5.73
CA ARG A 48 -4.69 -4.95 -5.51
C ARG A 48 -4.72 -4.29 -4.13
N PRO A 49 -5.34 -3.11 -3.97
CA PRO A 49 -5.54 -2.53 -2.65
C PRO A 49 -6.54 -3.33 -1.82
N VAL A 50 -6.16 -3.55 -0.57
CA VAL A 50 -6.96 -4.21 0.48
C VAL A 50 -7.37 -3.17 1.49
N ILE A 51 -8.64 -3.14 1.84
CA ILE A 51 -9.22 -2.30 2.88
C ILE A 51 -9.95 -3.15 3.91
N LEU A 52 -9.94 -2.71 5.17
CA LEU A 52 -10.71 -3.32 6.27
C LEU A 52 -11.77 -2.33 6.73
N ILE A 53 -13.04 -2.66 6.55
CA ILE A 53 -14.15 -1.76 6.80
C ILE A 53 -15.24 -2.40 7.65
N SER A 54 -15.85 -1.60 8.54
CA SER A 54 -16.92 -2.04 9.43
C SER A 54 -18.22 -2.27 8.67
N THR A 55 -18.99 -3.29 9.07
CA THR A 55 -20.30 -3.61 8.47
C THR A 55 -21.35 -2.53 8.69
N ILE A 56 -21.19 -1.69 9.71
CA ILE A 56 -22.11 -0.58 10.03
C ILE A 56 -21.74 0.75 9.34
N ALA A 57 -20.57 0.80 8.69
CA ALA A 57 -20.11 2.02 8.04
C ALA A 57 -20.93 2.32 6.75
N GLN A 58 -21.16 3.62 6.49
CA GLN A 58 -21.90 4.08 5.31
C GLN A 58 -21.29 3.57 4.01
N HIS A 59 -19.95 3.64 3.87
CA HIS A 59 -19.28 3.14 2.67
C HIS A 59 -19.48 1.63 2.46
N THR A 60 -19.67 0.86 3.54
CA THR A 60 -19.97 -0.58 3.42
C THR A 60 -21.38 -0.83 2.90
N ALA A 61 -22.38 -0.06 3.35
CA ALA A 61 -23.72 -0.10 2.80
C ALA A 61 -23.72 0.28 1.31
N ASN A 62 -22.98 1.33 0.96
CA ASN A 62 -22.80 1.80 -0.41
C ASN A 62 -22.18 0.72 -1.32
N ILE A 63 -21.08 0.08 -0.88
CA ILE A 63 -20.39 -0.98 -1.64
C ILE A 63 -21.29 -2.21 -1.83
N LYS A 64 -22.08 -2.58 -0.82
CA LYS A 64 -23.03 -3.70 -0.94
C LYS A 64 -24.10 -3.44 -2.00
N ALA A 65 -24.54 -2.20 -2.14
CA ALA A 65 -25.53 -1.79 -3.14
C ALA A 65 -24.88 -1.61 -4.54
N ASN A 66 -23.67 -1.03 -4.59
CA ASN A 66 -22.93 -0.82 -5.82
C ASN A 66 -21.42 -0.95 -5.55
N PRO A 67 -20.78 -2.01 -6.05
CA PRO A 67 -19.35 -2.27 -5.78
C PRO A 67 -18.37 -1.32 -6.47
N LYS A 68 -18.84 -0.47 -7.37
CA LYS A 68 -18.00 0.47 -8.12
C LYS A 68 -17.51 1.58 -7.20
N VAL A 69 -16.17 1.67 -7.11
CA VAL A 69 -15.49 2.60 -6.21
C VAL A 69 -14.32 3.28 -6.91
N SER A 70 -13.83 4.35 -6.29
CA SER A 70 -12.48 4.84 -6.57
C SER A 70 -11.74 5.09 -5.26
N LEU A 71 -10.43 4.80 -5.28
CA LEU A 71 -9.51 5.09 -4.18
C LEU A 71 -8.46 6.07 -4.69
N ILE A 72 -8.41 7.27 -4.11
CA ILE A 72 -7.38 8.26 -4.45
C ILE A 72 -6.27 8.23 -3.40
N ALA A 73 -5.04 8.00 -3.86
CA ALA A 73 -3.81 8.10 -3.09
C ALA A 73 -3.04 9.37 -3.46
N PHE A 74 -2.62 10.13 -2.45
CA PHE A 74 -1.92 11.40 -2.61
C PHE A 74 -1.14 11.73 -1.33
N ASP A 75 -0.33 12.77 -1.34
CA ASP A 75 0.31 13.30 -0.15
C ASP A 75 -0.61 14.30 0.56
N PRO A 76 -1.18 13.95 1.73
CA PRO A 76 -2.06 14.85 2.46
C PRO A 76 -1.33 16.02 3.14
N LEU A 77 0.01 15.94 3.23
CA LEU A 77 0.86 16.97 3.86
C LEU A 77 1.55 17.89 2.85
N ALA A 78 1.25 17.73 1.55
CA ALA A 78 1.84 18.58 0.53
C ALA A 78 1.32 20.02 0.63
N ASP A 79 2.24 21.00 0.50
CA ASP A 79 1.91 22.41 0.55
C ASP A 79 0.96 22.86 -0.58
N ASP A 80 1.10 22.28 -1.76
CA ASP A 80 0.22 22.52 -2.91
C ASP A 80 -0.43 21.22 -3.37
N SER A 81 -1.66 21.01 -2.98
CA SER A 81 -2.46 19.83 -3.33
C SER A 81 -2.78 19.75 -4.83
N GLN A 82 -2.74 20.87 -5.60
CA GLN A 82 -3.00 20.86 -7.03
C GLN A 82 -1.76 20.46 -7.83
N ALA A 83 -0.57 20.87 -7.38
CA ALA A 83 0.70 20.51 -8.00
C ALA A 83 1.17 19.12 -7.58
N THR A 84 0.62 18.54 -6.50
CA THR A 84 1.05 17.26 -5.95
C THR A 84 0.59 16.08 -6.79
N ALA A 85 1.49 15.09 -6.95
CA ALA A 85 1.18 13.85 -7.61
C ALA A 85 0.06 13.06 -6.90
N ARG A 86 -0.83 12.47 -7.68
CA ARG A 86 -1.95 11.66 -7.17
C ARG A 86 -2.35 10.55 -8.13
N VAL A 87 -2.83 9.45 -7.55
CA VAL A 87 -3.36 8.31 -8.29
C VAL A 87 -4.81 8.09 -7.90
N THR A 88 -5.71 8.09 -8.85
CA THR A 88 -7.08 7.61 -8.67
C THR A 88 -7.18 6.20 -9.23
N TYR A 89 -7.34 5.24 -8.35
CA TYR A 89 -7.55 3.83 -8.66
C TYR A 89 -9.06 3.58 -8.77
N VAL A 90 -9.56 3.26 -9.95
CA VAL A 90 -10.97 2.96 -10.21
C VAL A 90 -11.15 1.46 -10.28
N GLY A 91 -12.13 0.92 -9.56
CA GLY A 91 -12.33 -0.53 -9.52
C GLY A 91 -13.64 -0.97 -8.88
N ASP A 92 -13.76 -2.29 -8.76
CA ASP A 92 -14.88 -2.95 -8.11
C ASP A 92 -14.45 -3.55 -6.77
N ALA A 93 -15.07 -3.12 -5.67
CA ALA A 93 -14.80 -3.64 -4.34
C ALA A 93 -15.45 -5.02 -4.14
N LYS A 94 -14.65 -6.02 -3.77
CA LYS A 94 -15.11 -7.40 -3.53
C LYS A 94 -14.79 -7.84 -2.12
N LEU A 95 -15.79 -8.36 -1.42
CA LEU A 95 -15.60 -9.02 -0.12
C LEU A 95 -14.66 -10.22 -0.29
N ILE A 96 -13.67 -10.31 0.59
CA ILE A 96 -12.73 -11.43 0.59
C ILE A 96 -12.61 -12.03 1.99
N LYS A 97 -12.46 -13.36 2.03
CA LYS A 97 -12.16 -14.14 3.24
C LYS A 97 -10.89 -14.92 2.97
N ASP A 98 -9.76 -14.31 3.25
CA ASP A 98 -8.43 -14.85 3.01
C ASP A 98 -7.54 -14.49 4.20
N GLU A 99 -7.08 -15.52 4.92
CA GLU A 99 -6.27 -15.35 6.12
C GLU A 99 -4.90 -14.73 5.81
N ALA A 100 -4.29 -15.06 4.67
CA ALA A 100 -3.02 -14.48 4.27
C ALA A 100 -3.13 -12.96 4.03
N ILE A 101 -4.23 -12.53 3.40
CA ILE A 101 -4.54 -11.11 3.22
C ILE A 101 -4.79 -10.42 4.57
N ALA A 102 -5.54 -11.06 5.48
CA ALA A 102 -5.79 -10.52 6.81
C ALA A 102 -4.49 -10.35 7.60
N GLN A 103 -3.63 -11.36 7.63
CA GLN A 103 -2.34 -11.31 8.30
C GLN A 103 -1.42 -10.24 7.70
N ARG A 104 -1.39 -10.10 6.36
CA ARG A 104 -0.66 -9.02 5.70
C ARG A 104 -1.17 -7.66 6.16
N TYR A 105 -2.48 -7.42 6.11
CA TYR A 105 -3.07 -6.15 6.54
C TYR A 105 -2.74 -5.83 8.00
N TYR A 106 -2.81 -6.79 8.90
CA TYR A 106 -2.48 -6.61 10.32
C TYR A 106 -0.99 -6.35 10.56
N ARG A 107 -0.09 -6.82 9.71
CA ARG A 107 1.33 -6.43 9.78
C ARG A 107 1.51 -4.93 9.47
N PHE A 108 0.76 -4.41 8.49
CA PHE A 108 0.77 -2.98 8.16
C PHE A 108 0.08 -2.15 9.25
N PHE A 109 -1.06 -2.62 9.74
CA PHE A 109 -1.93 -1.90 10.68
C PHE A 109 -2.26 -2.75 11.92
N PRO A 110 -1.32 -2.90 12.89
CA PRO A 110 -1.53 -3.78 14.05
C PRO A 110 -2.73 -3.40 14.92
N SER A 111 -3.04 -2.11 15.03
CA SER A 111 -4.21 -1.61 15.77
C SER A 111 -5.53 -2.18 15.24
N ALA A 112 -5.57 -2.54 13.96
CA ALA A 112 -6.75 -3.10 13.33
C ALA A 112 -7.11 -4.51 13.83
N GLN A 113 -6.17 -5.26 14.43
CA GLN A 113 -6.45 -6.57 15.05
C GLN A 113 -7.49 -6.48 16.17
N GLY A 114 -7.61 -5.32 16.82
CA GLY A 114 -8.57 -5.06 17.89
C GLY A 114 -10.01 -4.83 17.38
N PHE A 115 -10.19 -4.45 16.12
CA PHE A 115 -11.50 -4.04 15.58
C PHE A 115 -12.51 -5.19 15.53
N GLY A 116 -12.07 -6.40 15.19
CA GLY A 116 -12.91 -7.58 15.14
C GLY A 116 -13.50 -8.00 16.50
N LYS A 117 -13.02 -7.42 17.62
CA LYS A 117 -13.55 -7.70 18.98
C LYS A 117 -14.76 -6.84 19.34
N THR A 118 -14.96 -5.72 18.66
CA THR A 118 -16.00 -4.73 18.98
C THR A 118 -17.08 -4.62 17.92
N HIS A 119 -16.75 -4.84 16.65
CA HIS A 119 -17.66 -4.78 15.50
C HIS A 119 -17.24 -5.76 14.43
N ASP A 120 -18.18 -6.17 13.59
CA ASP A 120 -17.90 -7.00 12.42
C ASP A 120 -17.20 -6.17 11.35
N PHE A 121 -15.91 -6.33 11.21
CA PHE A 121 -15.12 -5.80 10.10
C PHE A 121 -14.90 -6.87 9.04
N ASN A 122 -14.90 -6.44 7.80
CA ASN A 122 -14.64 -7.31 6.66
C ASN A 122 -13.55 -6.74 5.76
N PHE A 123 -12.76 -7.65 5.20
CA PHE A 123 -11.78 -7.31 4.18
C PHE A 123 -12.44 -7.21 2.81
N TYR A 124 -12.05 -6.18 2.08
CA TYR A 124 -12.38 -6.02 0.67
C TYR A 124 -11.10 -5.80 -0.12
N VAL A 125 -11.03 -6.42 -1.30
CA VAL A 125 -10.05 -6.06 -2.34
C VAL A 125 -10.75 -5.20 -3.37
N ILE A 126 -10.02 -4.28 -4.00
CA ILE A 126 -10.56 -3.49 -5.10
C ILE A 126 -9.92 -4.00 -6.39
N GLU A 127 -10.72 -4.67 -7.23
CA GLU A 127 -10.29 -5.14 -8.54
C GLU A 127 -10.15 -3.96 -9.48
N CYS A 128 -8.98 -3.83 -10.11
CA CYS A 128 -8.68 -2.70 -10.97
C CYS A 128 -9.50 -2.71 -12.26
N VAL A 129 -10.11 -1.59 -12.58
CA VAL A 129 -10.70 -1.33 -13.90
C VAL A 129 -9.77 -0.40 -14.68
N ARG A 130 -9.36 0.72 -14.10
CA ARG A 130 -8.48 1.71 -14.73
C ARG A 130 -7.91 2.66 -13.69
N LEU A 131 -6.81 3.35 -14.05
CA LEU A 131 -6.20 4.33 -13.15
C LEU A 131 -6.07 5.69 -13.85
N ARG A 132 -6.18 6.77 -13.05
CA ARG A 132 -5.85 8.12 -13.45
C ARG A 132 -4.65 8.58 -12.64
N PHE A 133 -3.54 8.89 -13.31
CA PHE A 133 -2.36 9.49 -12.71
C PHE A 133 -2.24 10.95 -13.09
N ILE A 134 -1.92 11.78 -12.12
CA ILE A 134 -1.54 13.18 -12.30
C ILE A 134 -0.21 13.34 -11.57
N GLY A 135 0.88 13.53 -12.31
CA GLY A 135 2.24 13.65 -11.79
C GLY A 135 2.65 15.08 -11.41
N GLY A 136 1.81 16.03 -11.79
CA GLY A 136 2.03 17.46 -11.63
C GLY A 136 1.36 18.24 -12.75
N PHE A 137 1.74 19.51 -12.93
CA PHE A 137 1.19 20.33 -14.01
C PHE A 137 1.52 19.76 -15.39
N GLY A 138 0.48 19.41 -16.16
CA GLY A 138 0.60 18.89 -17.52
C GLY A 138 0.84 17.39 -17.65
N GLU A 139 1.17 16.70 -16.58
CA GLU A 139 1.39 15.24 -16.57
C GLU A 139 0.13 14.50 -16.18
N ILE A 140 -0.73 14.24 -17.13
CA ILE A 140 -2.07 13.68 -16.90
C ILE A 140 -2.26 12.46 -17.79
N TYR A 141 -2.34 11.25 -17.16
CA TYR A 141 -2.42 9.97 -17.86
C TYR A 141 -3.60 9.14 -17.40
N TRP A 142 -4.25 8.46 -18.33
CA TRP A 142 -5.02 7.27 -18.05
C TRP A 142 -4.10 6.07 -18.26
N LEU A 143 -4.04 5.19 -17.25
CA LEU A 143 -3.19 4.02 -17.24
C LEU A 143 -4.07 2.76 -17.26
N GLU A 144 -3.65 1.78 -18.02
CA GLU A 144 -4.32 0.49 -18.05
C GLU A 144 -3.84 -0.40 -16.89
N GLN A 145 -4.69 -1.34 -16.50
CA GLN A 145 -4.38 -2.29 -15.44
C GLN A 145 -3.03 -3.01 -15.66
N SER A 146 -2.76 -3.45 -16.89
CA SER A 146 -1.54 -4.19 -17.26
C SER A 146 -0.24 -3.41 -17.01
N ASP A 147 -0.30 -2.08 -17.05
CA ASP A 147 0.87 -1.22 -16.87
C ASP A 147 1.17 -0.97 -15.37
N PHE A 148 0.16 -1.11 -14.53
CA PHE A 148 0.23 -0.74 -13.11
C PHE A 148 0.22 -1.96 -12.17
N ILE A 149 -0.69 -2.93 -12.38
CA ILE A 149 -0.83 -4.08 -11.51
C ILE A 149 0.31 -5.06 -11.75
N LYS A 150 1.08 -5.35 -10.69
CA LYS A 150 2.16 -6.33 -10.73
C LYS A 150 1.98 -7.31 -9.57
N GLN A 151 2.04 -8.58 -9.91
CA GLN A 151 2.04 -9.63 -8.90
C GLN A 151 3.36 -9.63 -8.13
N ASN A 152 3.30 -9.83 -6.83
CA ASN A 152 4.49 -10.06 -6.01
C ASN A 152 5.11 -11.42 -6.43
N PRO A 153 6.41 -11.48 -6.74
CA PRO A 153 7.07 -12.74 -7.11
C PRO A 153 7.23 -13.70 -5.92
N PHE A 154 7.09 -13.21 -4.69
CA PHE A 154 7.20 -14.01 -3.48
C PHE A 154 5.84 -14.60 -3.10
N SER A 155 5.82 -15.89 -2.71
CA SER A 155 4.65 -16.47 -2.05
C SER A 155 4.41 -15.80 -0.70
N PHE A 156 3.24 -16.04 -0.12
CA PHE A 156 2.94 -15.52 1.22
C PHE A 156 3.95 -16.02 2.26
N GLU A 157 4.29 -17.31 2.21
CA GLU A 157 5.22 -17.96 3.13
C GLU A 157 6.66 -17.43 2.95
N GLU A 158 7.10 -17.20 1.71
CA GLU A 158 8.41 -16.61 1.42
C GLU A 158 8.50 -15.18 1.95
N GLU A 159 7.46 -14.37 1.73
CA GLU A 159 7.40 -13.00 2.26
C GLU A 159 7.43 -12.99 3.79
N VAL A 160 6.58 -13.80 4.44
CA VAL A 160 6.53 -13.91 5.91
C VAL A 160 7.87 -14.35 6.47
N GLY A 161 8.49 -15.40 5.89
CA GLY A 161 9.79 -15.89 6.34
C GLY A 161 10.89 -14.83 6.24
N MET A 162 10.93 -14.04 5.17
CA MET A 162 11.89 -12.92 5.05
C MET A 162 11.65 -11.83 6.10
N ILE A 163 10.39 -11.47 6.33
CA ILE A 163 10.01 -10.45 7.31
C ILE A 163 10.38 -10.89 8.73
N GLU A 164 10.00 -12.10 9.12
CA GLU A 164 10.28 -12.65 10.45
C GLU A 164 11.79 -12.76 10.70
N HIS A 165 12.55 -13.28 9.73
CA HIS A 165 14.00 -13.38 9.84
C HIS A 165 14.67 -12.01 9.99
N MET A 166 14.27 -11.02 9.19
CA MET A 166 14.83 -9.67 9.30
C MET A 166 14.51 -9.02 10.65
N ASN A 167 13.29 -9.14 11.12
CA ASN A 167 12.87 -8.54 12.40
C ASN A 167 13.49 -9.25 13.62
N ALA A 168 13.72 -10.57 13.54
CA ALA A 168 14.31 -11.33 14.65
C ALA A 168 15.83 -11.18 14.74
N ASP A 169 16.52 -11.25 13.58
CA ASP A 169 17.98 -11.45 13.57
C ASP A 169 18.75 -10.23 13.03
N HIS A 170 18.09 -9.26 12.40
CA HIS A 170 18.76 -8.18 11.67
C HIS A 170 18.27 -6.77 12.02
N GLN A 171 17.91 -6.54 13.30
CA GLN A 171 17.42 -5.22 13.76
C GLN A 171 18.42 -4.09 13.48
N ALA A 172 19.73 -4.36 13.64
CA ALA A 172 20.76 -3.37 13.35
C ALA A 172 20.77 -2.94 11.87
N ALA A 173 20.47 -3.85 10.94
CA ALA A 173 20.34 -3.51 9.52
C ALA A 173 19.08 -2.68 9.27
N ILE A 174 17.96 -3.00 9.93
CA ILE A 174 16.71 -2.23 9.81
C ILE A 174 16.91 -0.80 10.34
N ASN A 175 17.59 -0.63 11.48
CA ASN A 175 17.95 0.67 12.01
C ASN A 175 18.81 1.47 11.03
N HIS A 176 19.84 0.81 10.47
CA HIS A 176 20.68 1.42 9.45
C HIS A 176 19.93 1.86 8.19
N TYR A 177 18.90 1.11 7.76
CA TYR A 177 18.01 1.58 6.66
C TYR A 177 17.29 2.87 7.05
N CYS A 178 16.81 2.97 8.28
CA CYS A 178 16.20 4.22 8.74
C CYS A 178 17.19 5.38 8.71
N ASP A 179 18.43 5.17 9.16
CA ASP A 179 19.48 6.20 9.14
C ASP A 179 19.82 6.64 7.71
N LEU A 180 19.97 5.69 6.77
CA LEU A 180 20.24 5.96 5.35
C LEU A 180 19.18 6.84 4.70
N TYR A 181 17.92 6.67 5.08
CA TYR A 181 16.78 7.43 4.51
C TYR A 181 16.28 8.54 5.44
N SER A 182 17.05 8.89 6.49
CA SER A 182 16.72 9.95 7.46
C SER A 182 15.34 9.77 8.10
N LEU A 183 14.95 8.51 8.35
CA LEU A 183 13.70 8.15 9.00
C LEU A 183 13.90 8.15 10.51
N ALA A 184 13.49 9.20 11.19
CA ALA A 184 13.60 9.29 12.65
C ALA A 184 12.78 8.20 13.33
N TYR A 185 13.37 7.46 14.25
CA TYR A 185 12.73 6.42 15.08
C TYR A 185 13.12 6.58 16.55
N ASP A 186 12.35 5.94 17.42
CA ASP A 186 12.55 5.92 18.87
C ASP A 186 13.02 4.50 19.27
N ASP A 187 14.05 4.43 20.12
CA ASP A 187 14.56 3.16 20.67
C ASP A 187 13.50 2.36 21.45
N LYS A 188 12.44 3.03 21.90
CA LYS A 188 11.31 2.38 22.57
C LYS A 188 10.40 1.61 21.58
N TYR A 189 10.33 2.06 20.32
CA TYR A 189 9.52 1.48 19.26
C TYR A 189 10.38 1.27 18.03
N LEU A 190 11.18 0.20 18.06
CA LEU A 190 12.10 -0.14 16.99
C LEU A 190 11.35 -0.31 15.66
N PRO A 191 11.94 0.18 14.55
CA PRO A 191 11.38 -0.02 13.23
C PRO A 191 11.29 -1.51 12.88
N GLN A 192 10.25 -1.89 12.15
CA GLN A 192 9.99 -3.27 11.75
C GLN A 192 9.73 -3.36 10.25
N LEU A 193 10.28 -4.38 9.62
CA LEU A 193 9.90 -4.76 8.26
C LEU A 193 8.48 -5.34 8.30
N VAL A 194 7.57 -4.85 7.45
CA VAL A 194 6.16 -5.28 7.44
C VAL A 194 5.66 -5.80 6.10
N GLY A 195 6.38 -5.54 5.02
CA GLY A 195 6.09 -6.04 3.68
C GLY A 195 7.32 -5.97 2.78
N ILE A 196 7.46 -6.91 1.86
CA ILE A 196 8.50 -6.92 0.84
C ILE A 196 7.92 -7.41 -0.49
N ASP A 197 8.32 -6.76 -1.59
CA ASP A 197 7.92 -7.12 -2.95
C ASP A 197 9.09 -6.96 -3.93
N ALA A 198 8.83 -7.12 -5.23
CA ALA A 198 9.86 -7.00 -6.26
C ALA A 198 10.52 -5.62 -6.34
N GLU A 199 9.84 -4.59 -5.87
CA GLU A 199 10.24 -3.18 -6.10
C GLU A 199 10.78 -2.52 -4.83
N GLY A 200 10.63 -3.16 -3.65
CA GLY A 200 11.07 -2.59 -2.38
C GLY A 200 10.45 -3.27 -1.17
N PHE A 201 10.52 -2.58 -0.05
CA PHE A 201 9.97 -3.07 1.21
C PHE A 201 9.35 -1.93 2.03
N HIS A 202 8.47 -2.29 2.94
CA HIS A 202 7.86 -1.35 3.87
C HIS A 202 8.43 -1.54 5.27
N LEU A 203 8.74 -0.41 5.90
CA LEU A 203 9.05 -0.33 7.32
C LEU A 203 7.89 0.33 8.06
N ARG A 204 7.54 -0.20 9.21
CA ARG A 204 6.77 0.53 10.19
C ARG A 204 7.71 1.19 11.18
N VAL A 205 7.66 2.51 11.25
CA VAL A 205 8.49 3.36 12.12
C VAL A 205 7.56 4.14 13.06
N GLY A 206 7.34 3.61 14.26
CA GLY A 206 6.26 4.07 15.13
C GLY A 206 4.89 3.82 14.48
N ASP A 207 4.11 4.89 14.30
CA ASP A 207 2.80 4.84 13.63
C ASP A 207 2.87 5.11 12.11
N ARG A 208 4.07 5.38 11.58
CA ARG A 208 4.26 5.66 10.16
C ARG A 208 4.64 4.40 9.38
N LEU A 209 4.15 4.33 8.14
CA LEU A 209 4.58 3.35 7.15
C LEU A 209 5.46 4.07 6.13
N GLU A 210 6.69 3.60 6.01
CA GLU A 210 7.69 4.14 5.10
C GLU A 210 8.07 3.08 4.06
N ARG A 211 8.25 3.49 2.81
CA ARG A 211 8.65 2.58 1.75
C ARG A 211 10.05 2.90 1.27
N ILE A 212 10.89 1.87 1.23
CA ILE A 212 12.22 1.91 0.63
C ILE A 212 12.17 1.10 -0.67
N THR A 213 12.58 1.72 -1.77
CA THR A 213 12.64 1.07 -3.09
C THR A 213 13.99 0.45 -3.34
N PHE A 214 14.02 -0.68 -4.03
CA PHE A 214 15.25 -1.29 -4.52
C PHE A 214 15.75 -0.58 -5.78
N ASP A 215 17.06 -0.56 -5.99
CA ASP A 215 17.68 0.00 -7.19
C ASP A 215 17.29 -0.78 -8.47
N GLU A 216 17.00 -2.10 -8.32
CA GLU A 216 16.57 -3.00 -9.38
C GLU A 216 15.40 -3.87 -8.93
N GLN A 217 14.55 -4.30 -9.87
CA GLN A 217 13.48 -5.26 -9.56
C GLN A 217 14.04 -6.63 -9.20
N ILE A 218 13.53 -7.21 -8.13
CA ILE A 218 13.91 -8.53 -7.62
C ILE A 218 12.80 -9.55 -7.87
N SER A 219 13.21 -10.77 -8.22
CA SER A 219 12.29 -11.86 -8.58
C SER A 219 12.49 -13.14 -7.77
N THR A 220 13.47 -13.17 -6.85
CA THR A 220 13.76 -14.34 -6.01
C THR A 220 14.16 -13.91 -4.60
N THR A 221 13.93 -14.78 -3.62
CA THR A 221 14.34 -14.57 -2.22
C THR A 221 15.85 -14.38 -2.07
N THR A 222 16.65 -15.05 -2.90
CA THR A 222 18.13 -14.87 -2.93
C THR A 222 18.50 -13.44 -3.35
N LYS A 223 17.85 -12.90 -4.40
CA LYS A 223 18.07 -11.50 -4.82
C LYS A 223 17.58 -10.51 -3.77
N ALA A 224 16.44 -10.78 -3.11
CA ALA A 224 15.95 -9.97 -2.01
C ALA A 224 16.98 -9.88 -0.88
N ARG A 225 17.54 -11.03 -0.46
CA ARG A 225 18.62 -11.07 0.53
C ARG A 225 19.84 -10.26 0.09
N GLN A 226 20.28 -10.41 -1.17
CA GLN A 226 21.42 -9.66 -1.70
C GLN A 226 21.19 -8.15 -1.67
N ALA A 227 20.00 -7.68 -2.06
CA ALA A 227 19.63 -6.27 -2.04
C ALA A 227 19.60 -5.71 -0.60
N LEU A 228 18.99 -6.44 0.34
CA LEU A 228 18.98 -6.04 1.75
C LEU A 228 20.40 -5.99 2.35
N VAL A 229 21.26 -6.97 2.05
CA VAL A 229 22.67 -6.96 2.49
C VAL A 229 23.44 -5.81 1.85
N ALA A 230 23.19 -5.49 0.58
CA ALA A 230 23.84 -4.36 -0.08
C ALA A 230 23.44 -3.02 0.56
N LEU A 231 22.15 -2.83 0.88
CA LEU A 231 21.67 -1.67 1.62
C LEU A 231 22.30 -1.55 3.02
N ALA A 232 22.44 -2.66 3.74
CA ALA A 232 23.05 -2.68 5.07
C ALA A 232 24.55 -2.31 5.06
N LYS A 233 25.20 -2.32 3.90
CA LYS A 233 26.61 -1.97 3.70
C LYS A 233 26.84 -0.59 3.09
N LYS A 234 25.77 0.10 2.65
CA LYS A 234 25.90 1.48 2.14
C LYS A 234 26.38 2.39 3.26
N SER A 235 27.31 3.30 2.96
CA SER A 235 27.73 4.35 3.89
C SER A 235 26.61 5.37 4.09
N LEU A 236 26.52 5.93 5.26
CA LEU A 236 25.65 7.07 5.59
C LEU A 236 26.13 8.33 4.89
#